data_f7071134d721428ae9d9125f3f9ed8cd
#
_entry.id   f7071134d721428ae9d9125f3f9ed8cd
#
_cell.length_a   1.000
_cell.length_b   1.000
_cell.length_c   1.000
_cell.angle_alpha   90.00
_cell.angle_beta   90.00
_cell.angle_gamma   90.00
#
_symmetry.space_group_name_H-M   'P 1'
#
loop_
_entity.id
_entity.type
_entity.pdbx_description
1 polymer ?
#
loop_
_entity_poly.entity_id
_entity_poly.type
_entity_poly.pdbx_seq_one_letter_code
_entity_poly.pdbx_strand_id
1 'polypeptide(L)'
;MTWEGAVAVMIGAAAVILALAAFGWWRRTRRDAALDAPVGEAPEGAVDVAEFRALYVATTVRDQPLERLAMRGLGFRSRADVTVTDAGIALDLTGKPRIFLGTSRIDAVDQATVAIDRVVEKDGLVRISWRLDDGTAVDSYLRPQDTSARSLADSIAGILTPHQTGTDA
;
A
#
# COMPACT_ATOMS: atom_id res chain seq x y z
N MET A 1 -36.21 -39.09 4.29
CA MET A 1 -35.53 -38.24 3.28
C MET A 1 -34.84 -39.16 2.32
N THR A 2 -35.17 -39.13 1.06
CA THR A 2 -34.45 -39.89 0.04
C THR A 2 -33.05 -39.28 -0.11
N TRP A 3 -32.02 -40.10 -0.40
CA TRP A 3 -30.65 -39.63 -0.57
C TRP A 3 -30.54 -38.53 -1.64
N GLU A 4 -31.38 -38.59 -2.68
CA GLU A 4 -31.49 -37.55 -3.71
C GLU A 4 -31.95 -36.20 -3.15
N GLY A 5 -32.89 -36.21 -2.21
CA GLY A 5 -33.34 -34.99 -1.51
C GLY A 5 -32.23 -34.37 -0.66
N ALA A 6 -31.43 -35.19 0.01
CA ALA A 6 -30.29 -34.70 0.79
C ALA A 6 -29.19 -34.09 -0.11
N VAL A 7 -28.91 -34.72 -1.25
CA VAL A 7 -27.95 -34.18 -2.24
C VAL A 7 -28.44 -32.86 -2.84
N ALA A 8 -29.71 -32.76 -3.19
CA ALA A 8 -30.31 -31.53 -3.72
C ALA A 8 -30.22 -30.37 -2.70
N VAL A 9 -30.49 -30.62 -1.41
CA VAL A 9 -30.33 -29.62 -0.34
C VAL A 9 -28.87 -29.19 -0.19
N MET A 10 -27.92 -30.13 -0.21
CA MET A 10 -26.50 -29.80 -0.12
C MET A 10 -26.02 -28.94 -1.29
N ILE A 11 -26.42 -29.29 -2.53
CA ILE A 11 -26.10 -28.49 -3.73
C ILE A 11 -26.71 -27.08 -3.62
N GLY A 12 -27.96 -26.98 -3.18
CA GLY A 12 -28.64 -25.72 -2.97
C GLY A 12 -27.93 -24.85 -1.93
N ALA A 13 -27.54 -25.42 -0.79
CA ALA A 13 -26.80 -24.74 0.25
C ALA A 13 -25.41 -24.26 -0.26
N ALA A 14 -24.69 -25.11 -0.97
CA ALA A 14 -23.40 -24.77 -1.58
C ALA A 14 -23.53 -23.63 -2.59
N ALA A 15 -24.55 -23.65 -3.45
CA ALA A 15 -24.83 -22.58 -4.41
C ALA A 15 -25.13 -21.25 -3.74
N VAL A 16 -25.91 -21.24 -2.64
CA VAL A 16 -26.20 -20.04 -1.85
C VAL A 16 -24.91 -19.48 -1.23
N ILE A 17 -24.09 -20.33 -0.62
CA ILE A 17 -22.81 -19.89 -0.01
C ILE A 17 -21.90 -19.28 -1.07
N LEU A 18 -21.75 -19.92 -2.25
CA LEU A 18 -20.94 -19.40 -3.34
C LEU A 18 -21.50 -18.07 -3.88
N ALA A 19 -22.81 -17.94 -4.01
CA ALA A 19 -23.45 -16.70 -4.45
C ALA A 19 -23.20 -15.55 -3.44
N LEU A 20 -23.31 -15.80 -2.15
CA LEU A 20 -23.03 -14.83 -1.09
C LEU A 20 -21.54 -14.43 -1.08
N ALA A 21 -20.64 -15.40 -1.24
CA ALA A 21 -19.21 -15.13 -1.32
C ALA A 21 -18.85 -14.29 -2.57
N ALA A 22 -19.41 -14.63 -3.73
CA ALA A 22 -19.23 -13.89 -4.98
C ALA A 22 -19.82 -12.47 -4.88
N PHE A 23 -20.97 -12.30 -4.27
CA PHE A 23 -21.60 -11.00 -4.03
C PHE A 23 -20.78 -10.13 -3.08
N GLY A 24 -20.30 -10.70 -1.96
CA GLY A 24 -19.44 -10.01 -1.01
C GLY A 24 -18.12 -9.58 -1.66
N TRP A 25 -17.50 -10.47 -2.43
CA TRP A 25 -16.28 -10.17 -3.20
C TRP A 25 -16.50 -9.05 -4.23
N TRP A 26 -17.58 -9.15 -5.02
CA TRP A 26 -17.94 -8.15 -6.04
C TRP A 26 -18.23 -6.76 -5.42
N ARG A 27 -18.98 -6.71 -4.30
CA ARG A 27 -19.25 -5.47 -3.57
C ARG A 27 -17.97 -4.84 -3.05
N ARG A 28 -17.05 -5.64 -2.50
CA ARG A 28 -15.74 -5.18 -2.00
C ARG A 28 -14.89 -4.63 -3.13
N THR A 29 -14.76 -5.38 -4.22
CA THR A 29 -13.97 -4.97 -5.39
C THR A 29 -14.49 -3.69 -6.02
N ARG A 30 -15.83 -3.50 -6.08
CA ARG A 30 -16.42 -2.24 -6.57
C ARG A 30 -16.16 -1.06 -5.65
N ARG A 31 -16.20 -1.26 -4.34
CA ARG A 31 -15.87 -0.21 -3.36
C ARG A 31 -14.41 0.21 -3.52
N ASP A 32 -13.53 -0.74 -3.60
CA ASP A 32 -12.08 -0.49 -3.66
C ASP A 32 -11.65 0.05 -5.04
N ALA A 33 -12.38 -0.29 -6.11
CA ALA A 33 -12.10 0.21 -7.46
C ALA A 33 -12.41 1.72 -7.64
N ALA A 34 -13.14 2.31 -6.70
CA ALA A 34 -13.37 3.76 -6.64
C ALA A 34 -12.18 4.50 -5.99
N LEU A 35 -11.27 3.75 -5.36
CA LEU A 35 -10.06 4.30 -4.74
C LEU A 35 -8.93 4.30 -5.77
N ASP A 36 -8.48 5.47 -6.17
CA ASP A 36 -7.36 5.62 -7.09
C ASP A 36 -6.09 6.00 -6.33
N ALA A 37 -4.95 5.38 -6.71
CA ALA A 37 -3.66 5.83 -6.25
C ALA A 37 -3.34 7.22 -6.85
N PRO A 38 -2.64 8.10 -6.13
CA PRO A 38 -2.28 9.42 -6.63
C PRO A 38 -1.22 9.31 -7.73
N VAL A 39 -1.69 9.20 -8.97
CA VAL A 39 -0.83 9.19 -10.15
C VAL A 39 -0.28 10.58 -10.36
N GLY A 40 1.03 10.70 -10.51
CA GLY A 40 1.68 12.00 -10.71
C GLY A 40 3.20 11.92 -10.69
N GLU A 41 3.80 13.06 -10.98
CA GLU A 41 5.25 13.29 -10.95
C GLU A 41 5.62 14.14 -9.75
N ALA A 42 6.90 14.11 -9.37
CA ALA A 42 7.44 15.07 -8.41
C ALA A 42 7.27 16.51 -8.98
N PRO A 43 7.05 17.51 -8.11
CA PRO A 43 6.99 18.90 -8.53
C PRO A 43 8.27 19.34 -9.26
N GLU A 44 8.13 20.31 -10.19
CA GLU A 44 9.31 20.91 -10.84
C GLU A 44 10.26 21.49 -9.79
N GLY A 45 11.54 21.13 -9.90
CA GLY A 45 12.58 21.58 -8.98
C GLY A 45 12.74 20.70 -7.71
N ALA A 46 11.94 19.63 -7.56
CA ALA A 46 12.18 18.66 -6.50
C ALA A 46 13.58 18.02 -6.64
N VAL A 47 14.26 17.90 -5.51
CA VAL A 47 15.64 17.37 -5.46
C VAL A 47 15.58 15.92 -4.97
N ASP A 48 16.19 15.01 -5.72
CA ASP A 48 16.31 13.62 -5.33
C ASP A 48 17.27 13.48 -4.14
N VAL A 49 16.78 12.90 -3.05
CA VAL A 49 17.54 12.67 -1.82
C VAL A 49 18.15 11.27 -1.81
N ALA A 50 17.36 10.26 -2.23
CA ALA A 50 17.81 8.88 -2.26
C ALA A 50 16.93 8.05 -3.21
N GLU A 51 17.52 6.96 -3.75
CA GLU A 51 16.84 5.98 -4.59
C GLU A 51 16.99 4.58 -3.99
N PHE A 52 15.93 3.79 -4.05
CA PHE A 52 15.89 2.44 -3.52
C PHE A 52 15.14 1.50 -4.45
N ARG A 53 15.63 0.27 -4.58
CA ARG A 53 14.85 -0.82 -5.17
C ARG A 53 14.09 -1.56 -4.08
N ALA A 54 12.81 -1.73 -4.29
CA ALA A 54 11.93 -2.39 -3.34
C ALA A 54 10.94 -3.34 -4.04
N LEU A 55 10.31 -4.18 -3.25
CA LEU A 55 9.11 -4.91 -3.62
C LEU A 55 7.92 -4.21 -2.96
N TYR A 56 7.02 -3.68 -3.75
CA TYR A 56 5.71 -3.27 -3.26
C TYR A 56 4.92 -4.51 -2.86
N VAL A 57 4.47 -4.59 -1.62
CA VAL A 57 3.79 -5.76 -1.06
C VAL A 57 2.28 -5.59 -1.13
N ALA A 58 1.75 -4.52 -0.55
CA ALA A 58 0.33 -4.24 -0.49
C ALA A 58 0.05 -2.84 0.05
N THR A 59 -1.18 -2.38 -0.16
CA THR A 59 -1.78 -1.28 0.60
C THR A 59 -3.02 -1.81 1.33
N THR A 60 -3.17 -1.41 2.58
CA THR A 60 -4.27 -1.82 3.47
C THR A 60 -5.00 -0.61 4.02
N VAL A 61 -6.17 -0.83 4.59
CA VAL A 61 -6.78 0.17 5.46
C VAL A 61 -5.85 0.39 6.66
N ARG A 62 -5.72 1.63 7.14
CA ARG A 62 -4.87 1.96 8.28
C ARG A 62 -5.20 1.09 9.49
N ASP A 63 -4.17 0.59 10.15
CA ASP A 63 -4.24 -0.27 11.34
C ASP A 63 -5.00 -1.60 11.13
N GLN A 64 -5.29 -1.96 9.86
CA GLN A 64 -5.91 -3.22 9.48
C GLN A 64 -5.04 -3.97 8.47
N PRO A 65 -3.91 -4.57 8.89
CA PRO A 65 -2.91 -5.15 7.98
C PRO A 65 -3.43 -6.34 7.17
N LEU A 66 -4.58 -6.90 7.54
CA LEU A 66 -5.24 -8.00 6.81
C LEU A 66 -6.30 -7.49 5.81
N GLU A 67 -6.69 -6.22 5.87
CA GLU A 67 -7.66 -5.65 4.94
C GLU A 67 -6.96 -4.97 3.76
N ARG A 68 -6.55 -5.78 2.79
CA ARG A 68 -5.92 -5.31 1.55
C ARG A 68 -6.92 -4.54 0.71
N LEU A 69 -6.50 -3.39 0.23
CA LEU A 69 -7.23 -2.58 -0.74
C LEU A 69 -6.81 -2.95 -2.16
N ALA A 70 -7.81 -3.21 -3.01
CA ALA A 70 -7.59 -3.49 -4.43
C ALA A 70 -7.68 -2.19 -5.25
N MET A 71 -6.91 -1.16 -4.85
CA MET A 71 -6.87 0.13 -5.52
C MET A 71 -6.31 0.02 -6.94
N ARG A 72 -6.80 0.87 -7.83
CA ARG A 72 -6.23 1.01 -9.16
C ARG A 72 -4.78 1.53 -9.06
N GLY A 73 -3.84 0.83 -9.68
CA GLY A 73 -2.40 1.12 -9.58
C GLY A 73 -1.67 0.35 -8.47
N LEU A 74 -2.30 0.07 -7.33
CA LEU A 74 -1.71 -0.58 -6.15
C LEU A 74 -2.34 -1.94 -5.80
N GLY A 75 -2.99 -2.61 -6.76
CA GLY A 75 -3.71 -3.86 -6.50
C GLY A 75 -2.86 -5.11 -6.28
N PHE A 76 -1.66 -5.19 -6.87
CA PHE A 76 -0.84 -6.41 -6.86
C PHE A 76 0.59 -6.13 -6.45
N ARG A 77 1.23 -7.16 -5.84
CA ARG A 77 2.66 -7.15 -5.56
C ARG A 77 3.45 -6.94 -6.85
N SER A 78 4.40 -6.01 -6.83
CA SER A 78 5.28 -5.72 -7.96
C SER A 78 6.63 -5.19 -7.51
N ARG A 79 7.62 -5.22 -8.40
CA ARG A 79 8.85 -4.46 -8.20
C ARG A 79 8.52 -2.98 -8.23
N ALA A 80 9.19 -2.22 -7.40
CA ALA A 80 9.05 -0.79 -7.30
C ALA A 80 10.43 -0.14 -7.19
N ASP A 81 10.69 0.87 -8.00
CA ASP A 81 11.78 1.80 -7.76
C ASP A 81 11.19 2.96 -6.94
N VAL A 82 11.85 3.29 -5.86
CA VAL A 82 11.41 4.29 -4.87
C VAL A 82 12.39 5.45 -4.91
N THR A 83 11.95 6.61 -5.39
CA THR A 83 12.73 7.84 -5.35
C THR A 83 12.20 8.71 -4.22
N VAL A 84 13.05 8.99 -3.24
CA VAL A 84 12.76 9.92 -2.15
C VAL A 84 13.26 11.29 -2.58
N THR A 85 12.37 12.28 -2.62
CA THR A 85 12.68 13.67 -2.93
C THR A 85 12.38 14.56 -1.72
N ASP A 86 12.86 15.79 -1.72
CA ASP A 86 12.52 16.78 -0.70
C ASP A 86 11.02 17.15 -0.66
N ALA A 87 10.30 16.90 -1.77
CA ALA A 87 8.87 17.16 -1.90
C ALA A 87 7.97 15.95 -1.59
N GLY A 88 8.53 14.72 -1.54
CA GLY A 88 7.76 13.50 -1.32
C GLY A 88 8.44 12.24 -1.83
N ILE A 89 7.64 11.21 -2.12
CA ILE A 89 8.10 9.90 -2.57
C ILE A 89 7.47 9.58 -3.91
N ALA A 90 8.30 9.27 -4.90
CA ALA A 90 7.85 8.70 -6.16
C ALA A 90 7.98 7.17 -6.12
N LEU A 91 6.96 6.48 -6.59
CA LEU A 91 6.91 5.02 -6.70
C LEU A 91 6.67 4.62 -8.15
N ASP A 92 7.69 4.00 -8.76
CA ASP A 92 7.62 3.44 -10.10
C ASP A 92 7.38 1.94 -10.03
N LEU A 93 6.12 1.52 -10.15
CA LEU A 93 5.75 0.12 -10.15
C LEU A 93 5.77 -0.44 -11.57
N THR A 94 6.32 -1.65 -11.74
CA THR A 94 6.42 -2.28 -13.05
C THR A 94 5.09 -2.33 -13.79
N GLY A 95 5.03 -1.69 -14.96
CA GLY A 95 3.83 -1.66 -15.82
C GLY A 95 2.68 -0.81 -15.30
N LYS A 96 2.94 0.12 -14.39
CA LYS A 96 1.95 1.06 -13.84
C LYS A 96 2.43 2.50 -14.05
N PRO A 97 1.50 3.47 -14.09
CA PRO A 97 1.86 4.87 -14.00
C PRO A 97 2.60 5.16 -12.70
N ARG A 98 3.50 6.15 -12.73
CA ARG A 98 4.18 6.65 -11.55
C ARG A 98 3.18 7.18 -10.52
N ILE A 99 3.42 6.88 -9.26
CA ILE A 99 2.65 7.35 -8.12
C ILE A 99 3.52 8.32 -7.35
N PHE A 100 3.00 9.50 -7.03
CA PHE A 100 3.70 10.48 -6.21
C PHE A 100 2.94 10.77 -4.92
N LEU A 101 3.62 10.50 -3.80
CA LEU A 101 3.13 10.80 -2.45
C LEU A 101 3.84 12.06 -1.94
N GLY A 102 3.21 13.22 -2.05
CA GLY A 102 3.73 14.45 -1.47
C GLY A 102 3.84 14.36 0.06
N THR A 103 4.79 15.08 0.66
CA THR A 103 5.03 15.08 2.12
C THR A 103 3.76 15.38 2.92
N SER A 104 2.88 16.26 2.44
CA SER A 104 1.61 16.60 3.09
C SER A 104 0.60 15.47 3.16
N ARG A 105 0.77 14.40 2.35
CA ARG A 105 -0.09 13.20 2.38
C ARG A 105 0.42 12.12 3.31
N ILE A 106 1.71 12.16 3.65
CA ILE A 106 2.36 11.14 4.45
C ILE A 106 2.21 11.51 5.91
N ASP A 107 1.51 10.67 6.66
CA ASP A 107 1.29 10.88 8.09
C ASP A 107 2.44 10.32 8.94
N ALA A 108 2.99 9.15 8.53
CA ALA A 108 4.05 8.47 9.26
C ALA A 108 4.81 7.47 8.36
N VAL A 109 6.01 7.13 8.77
CA VAL A 109 6.79 6.02 8.24
C VAL A 109 7.40 5.23 9.38
N ASP A 110 7.29 3.89 9.29
CA ASP A 110 7.79 2.97 10.30
C ASP A 110 8.37 1.71 9.66
N GLN A 111 9.12 0.96 10.48
CA GLN A 111 9.45 -0.42 10.18
C GLN A 111 8.31 -1.35 10.62
N ALA A 112 8.00 -2.37 9.83
CA ALA A 112 6.98 -3.36 10.14
C ALA A 112 7.47 -4.79 9.93
N THR A 113 6.96 -5.70 10.75
CA THR A 113 7.29 -7.14 10.71
C THR A 113 6.20 -7.94 9.98
N VAL A 114 4.96 -7.43 9.95
CA VAL A 114 3.79 -8.14 9.43
C VAL A 114 3.15 -7.35 8.31
N ALA A 115 2.97 -7.99 7.16
CA ALA A 115 2.06 -7.57 6.10
C ALA A 115 1.30 -8.79 5.60
N ILE A 116 0.04 -8.65 5.34
CA ILE A 116 -1.07 -9.49 4.85
C ILE A 116 -0.86 -11.02 4.79
N ASP A 117 0.28 -11.55 4.34
CA ASP A 117 0.43 -12.99 4.07
C ASP A 117 1.68 -13.63 4.65
N ARG A 118 2.60 -12.89 5.24
CA ARG A 118 3.85 -13.45 5.79
C ARG A 118 4.38 -12.65 6.96
N VAL A 119 4.81 -13.38 7.96
CA VAL A 119 5.82 -12.89 8.90
C VAL A 119 7.13 -12.82 8.11
N VAL A 120 7.61 -11.62 7.86
CA VAL A 120 8.93 -11.38 7.27
C VAL A 120 9.94 -11.34 8.42
N GLU A 121 11.23 -11.34 8.11
CA GLU A 121 12.26 -11.04 9.11
C GLU A 121 11.84 -9.82 9.93
N LYS A 122 12.12 -9.86 11.23
CA LYS A 122 11.76 -8.77 12.13
C LYS A 122 12.19 -7.43 11.53
N ASP A 123 11.23 -6.51 11.41
CA ASP A 123 11.45 -5.16 10.86
C ASP A 123 11.95 -5.10 9.39
N GLY A 124 11.66 -6.13 8.59
CA GLY A 124 12.07 -6.23 7.18
C GLY A 124 11.21 -5.46 6.18
N LEU A 125 10.14 -4.80 6.62
CA LEU A 125 9.24 -3.99 5.82
C LEU A 125 9.28 -2.52 6.24
N VAL A 126 9.05 -1.63 5.28
CA VAL A 126 8.72 -0.24 5.55
C VAL A 126 7.22 -0.07 5.38
N ARG A 127 6.56 0.46 6.40
CA ARG A 127 5.17 0.89 6.36
C ARG A 127 5.14 2.40 6.15
N ILE A 128 4.44 2.84 5.14
CA ILE A 128 4.16 4.26 4.86
C ILE A 128 2.68 4.47 5.11
N SER A 129 2.34 5.24 6.12
CA SER A 129 0.98 5.64 6.45
C SER A 129 0.65 6.96 5.76
N TRP A 130 -0.39 6.98 4.93
CA TRP A 130 -0.72 8.14 4.12
C TRP A 130 -2.23 8.26 3.86
N ARG A 131 -2.66 9.33 3.17
CA ARG A 131 -4.07 9.60 2.88
C ARG A 131 -4.34 9.67 1.40
N LEU A 132 -5.48 9.07 0.99
CA LEU A 132 -6.06 9.22 -0.33
C LEU A 132 -6.68 10.62 -0.50
N ASP A 133 -7.10 10.95 -1.73
CA ASP A 133 -7.75 12.25 -2.04
C ASP A 133 -9.08 12.44 -1.29
N ASP A 134 -9.79 11.36 -1.02
CA ASP A 134 -11.03 11.36 -0.23
C ASP A 134 -10.79 11.41 1.30
N GLY A 135 -9.53 11.48 1.74
CA GLY A 135 -9.14 11.48 3.14
C GLY A 135 -9.02 10.10 3.78
N THR A 136 -9.31 9.02 3.05
CA THR A 136 -9.16 7.65 3.55
C THR A 136 -7.70 7.39 3.95
N ALA A 137 -7.49 6.98 5.20
CA ALA A 137 -6.17 6.65 5.71
C ALA A 137 -5.79 5.21 5.36
N VAL A 138 -4.60 5.04 4.80
CA VAL A 138 -4.09 3.75 4.31
C VAL A 138 -2.63 3.54 4.71
N ASP A 139 -2.21 2.26 4.71
CA ASP A 139 -0.84 1.85 4.97
C ASP A 139 -0.30 1.06 3.76
N SER A 140 0.79 1.54 3.18
CA SER A 140 1.50 0.85 2.10
C SER A 140 2.77 0.19 2.64
N TYR A 141 3.03 -1.04 2.20
CA TYR A 141 4.17 -1.83 2.65
C TYR A 141 5.15 -2.05 1.51
N LEU A 142 6.40 -1.69 1.76
CA LEU A 142 7.54 -1.87 0.87
C LEU A 142 8.58 -2.78 1.51
N ARG A 143 9.15 -3.69 0.74
CA ARG A 143 10.29 -4.50 1.14
C ARG A 143 11.50 -4.10 0.31
N PRO A 144 12.46 -3.35 0.86
CA PRO A 144 13.71 -3.04 0.18
C PRO A 144 14.46 -4.31 -0.23
N GLN A 145 15.15 -4.25 -1.37
CA GLN A 145 15.85 -5.41 -1.92
C GLN A 145 17.38 -5.32 -1.73
N ASP A 146 17.93 -4.12 -1.84
CA ASP A 146 19.37 -3.90 -1.83
C ASP A 146 19.87 -3.17 -0.56
N THR A 147 18.96 -2.84 0.35
CA THR A 147 19.26 -2.10 1.58
C THR A 147 18.32 -2.53 2.71
N SER A 148 18.58 -2.04 3.92
CA SER A 148 17.72 -2.30 5.07
C SER A 148 16.41 -1.49 5.02
N ALA A 149 15.36 -2.03 5.62
CA ALA A 149 14.11 -1.30 5.78
C ALA A 149 14.29 -0.02 6.61
N ARG A 150 15.22 -0.04 7.58
CA ARG A 150 15.60 1.14 8.35
C ARG A 150 16.13 2.27 7.46
N SER A 151 17.05 1.98 6.54
CA SER A 151 17.63 2.99 5.65
C SER A 151 16.59 3.69 4.80
N LEU A 152 15.63 2.94 4.22
CA LEU A 152 14.52 3.53 3.48
C LEU A 152 13.59 4.33 4.40
N ALA A 153 13.26 3.79 5.57
CA ALA A 153 12.38 4.48 6.54
C ALA A 153 13.01 5.79 7.03
N ASP A 154 14.31 5.78 7.37
CA ASP A 154 15.04 6.97 7.83
C ASP A 154 15.12 8.04 6.74
N SER A 155 15.34 7.65 5.47
CA SER A 155 15.36 8.59 4.34
C SER A 155 13.99 9.26 4.14
N ILE A 156 12.89 8.50 4.27
CA ILE A 156 11.55 9.05 4.18
C ILE A 156 11.23 9.93 5.39
N ALA A 157 11.59 9.49 6.61
CA ALA A 157 11.39 10.28 7.82
C ALA A 157 12.12 11.63 7.76
N GLY A 158 13.31 11.64 7.16
CA GLY A 158 14.12 12.84 6.99
C GLY A 158 13.42 13.94 6.19
N ILE A 159 12.62 13.60 5.19
CA ILE A 159 11.87 14.60 4.40
C ILE A 159 10.56 15.03 5.06
N LEU A 160 10.04 14.27 6.02
CA LEU A 160 8.83 14.62 6.76
C LEU A 160 9.09 15.57 7.91
N THR A 161 10.31 15.60 8.44
CA THR A 161 10.72 16.52 9.49
C THR A 161 11.04 17.87 8.84
N PRO A 162 10.37 18.99 9.22
CA PRO A 162 10.73 20.29 8.69
C PRO A 162 12.21 20.56 8.98
N HIS A 163 13.01 20.83 7.95
CA HIS A 163 14.35 21.35 8.13
C HIS A 163 14.21 22.67 8.87
N GLN A 164 14.51 22.68 10.17
CA GLN A 164 14.73 23.93 10.87
C GLN A 164 16.02 24.52 10.28
N THR A 165 15.84 25.40 9.30
CA THR A 165 16.89 26.31 8.87
C THR A 165 17.19 27.20 10.08
N GLY A 166 18.19 26.80 10.88
CA GLY A 166 18.74 27.63 11.93
C GLY A 166 19.29 28.89 11.25
N THR A 167 18.57 29.99 11.38
CA THR A 167 19.11 31.31 11.16
C THR A 167 19.90 31.62 12.44
N ASP A 168 21.16 31.23 12.43
CA ASP A 168 22.14 31.84 13.34
C ASP A 168 22.48 33.22 12.79
N ALA A 169 21.95 34.24 13.42
CA ALA A 169 22.35 35.62 13.27
C ALA A 169 23.33 36.00 14.37
#